data_22e40b63aea96b915ed787fef23f6769
#
_entry.id   22e40b63aea96b915ed787fef23f6769
#
_cell.length_a   1.000
_cell.length_b   1.000
_cell.length_c   1.000
_cell.angle_alpha   90.00
_cell.angle_beta   90.00
_cell.angle_gamma   90.00
#
_symmetry.space_group_name_H-M   'P 1'
#
loop_
_entity.id
_entity.type
_entity.pdbx_description
1 polymer ?
#
loop_
_entity_poly.entity_id
_entity_poly.type
_entity_poly.pdbx_seq_one_letter_code
_entity_poly.pdbx_strand_id
1 'polypeptide(L)'
;SSGIGYALCEEYLKQGWNVIGLARDGTKIPNKTIDNPKFEFVKTDLSNFDSSKLIIDEVFKKNANISTFILNAGIYIPDSLNDFNFENAKATFDTNVLSIYLSIELIKKNFELNSNYTLAIMSSTAGYKGLPKSILYGPSKAALINLAEAIKSEMHDNLNVKLICPGFVETPATKVNSFKMPYLMSPKEAARIIYSKIYKKGFEI
;
A
#
# COMPACT_ATOMS: atom_id res chain seq x y z
N SER A 1 5.96 3.95 -7.56
CA SER A 1 6.95 4.00 -8.65
C SER A 1 7.33 2.62 -9.21
N SER A 2 6.86 1.52 -8.60
CA SER A 2 7.11 0.16 -9.09
C SER A 2 6.06 -0.84 -8.58
N GLY A 3 6.08 -2.08 -9.09
CA GLY A 3 5.26 -3.19 -8.62
C GLY A 3 3.76 -2.91 -8.66
N ILE A 4 3.03 -3.41 -7.66
CA ILE A 4 1.57 -3.28 -7.58
C ILE A 4 1.15 -1.81 -7.50
N GLY A 5 1.84 -0.98 -6.72
CA GLY A 5 1.48 0.44 -6.54
C GLY A 5 1.53 1.22 -7.84
N TYR A 6 2.56 1.04 -8.66
CA TYR A 6 2.62 1.66 -9.98
C TYR A 6 1.54 1.13 -10.94
N ALA A 7 1.32 -0.19 -10.95
CA ALA A 7 0.28 -0.78 -11.77
C ALA A 7 -1.13 -0.32 -11.39
N LEU A 8 -1.37 -0.05 -10.10
CA LEU A 8 -2.61 0.58 -9.64
C LEU A 8 -2.74 2.01 -10.19
N CYS A 9 -1.69 2.83 -10.13
CA CYS A 9 -1.73 4.16 -10.73
C CYS A 9 -2.11 4.09 -12.23
N GLU A 10 -1.49 3.19 -13.00
CA GLU A 10 -1.83 3.00 -14.43
C GLU A 10 -3.29 2.56 -14.62
N GLU A 11 -3.78 1.62 -13.80
CA GLU A 11 -5.16 1.15 -13.92
C GLU A 11 -6.17 2.25 -13.60
N TYR A 12 -5.96 3.02 -12.52
CA TYR A 12 -6.83 4.14 -12.15
C TYR A 12 -6.83 5.25 -13.22
N LEU A 13 -5.67 5.59 -13.76
CA LEU A 13 -5.57 6.56 -14.87
C LEU A 13 -6.32 6.08 -16.12
N LYS A 14 -6.20 4.79 -16.46
CA LYS A 14 -6.93 4.18 -17.59
C LYS A 14 -8.45 4.26 -17.39
N GLN A 15 -8.92 4.17 -16.16
CA GLN A 15 -10.34 4.29 -15.80
C GLN A 15 -10.80 5.76 -15.65
N GLY A 16 -9.92 6.72 -15.94
CA GLY A 16 -10.25 8.14 -16.00
C GLY A 16 -10.13 8.91 -14.68
N TRP A 17 -9.58 8.29 -13.62
CA TRP A 17 -9.36 8.93 -12.33
C TRP A 17 -8.21 9.94 -12.35
N ASN A 18 -8.29 10.93 -11.48
CA ASN A 18 -7.11 11.69 -11.07
C ASN A 18 -6.36 10.88 -10.01
N VAL A 19 -5.04 10.78 -10.14
CA VAL A 19 -4.21 9.91 -9.29
C VAL A 19 -3.06 10.68 -8.72
N ILE A 20 -2.88 10.60 -7.40
CA ILE A 20 -1.71 11.13 -6.70
C ILE A 20 -0.88 9.94 -6.22
N GLY A 21 0.33 9.81 -6.74
CA GLY A 21 1.25 8.73 -6.41
C GLY A 21 2.39 9.20 -5.51
N LEU A 22 2.48 8.66 -4.30
CA LEU A 22 3.54 8.98 -3.33
C LEU A 22 4.61 7.88 -3.36
N ALA A 23 5.88 8.26 -3.57
CA ALA A 23 7.00 7.34 -3.47
C ALA A 23 8.34 8.08 -3.28
N ARG A 24 9.37 7.32 -2.84
CA ARG A 24 10.73 7.85 -2.63
C ARG A 24 11.41 8.31 -3.91
N ASP A 25 11.11 7.62 -5.01
CA ASP A 25 11.79 7.83 -6.29
C ASP A 25 10.80 7.66 -7.44
N GLY A 26 10.74 8.66 -8.32
CA GLY A 26 9.91 8.67 -9.52
C GLY A 26 10.66 8.31 -10.80
N THR A 27 11.99 8.10 -10.76
CA THR A 27 12.82 7.89 -11.97
C THR A 27 12.40 6.68 -12.81
N LYS A 28 11.73 5.70 -12.20
CA LYS A 28 11.22 4.50 -12.88
C LYS A 28 9.81 4.65 -13.42
N ILE A 29 9.17 5.80 -13.18
CA ILE A 29 7.84 6.08 -13.74
C ILE A 29 8.03 6.52 -15.19
N PRO A 30 7.40 5.86 -16.18
CA PRO A 30 7.51 6.26 -17.58
C PRO A 30 7.00 7.69 -17.82
N ASN A 31 7.65 8.41 -18.74
CA ASN A 31 7.27 9.79 -19.11
C ASN A 31 5.79 9.91 -19.47
N LYS A 32 5.24 8.95 -20.24
CA LYS A 32 3.80 8.93 -20.57
C LYS A 32 2.86 8.99 -19.38
N THR A 33 3.33 8.52 -18.18
CA THR A 33 2.56 8.57 -16.94
C THR A 33 2.83 9.88 -16.23
N ILE A 34 4.09 10.33 -16.16
CA ILE A 34 4.47 11.62 -15.57
C ILE A 34 3.78 12.80 -16.30
N ASP A 35 3.73 12.73 -17.63
CA ASP A 35 3.15 13.79 -18.48
C ASP A 35 1.61 13.71 -18.55
N ASN A 36 0.99 12.74 -17.92
CA ASN A 36 -0.47 12.62 -17.90
C ASN A 36 -1.06 13.71 -16.97
N PRO A 37 -1.94 14.59 -17.47
CA PRO A 37 -2.51 15.70 -16.69
C PRO A 37 -3.36 15.23 -15.49
N LYS A 38 -3.72 13.96 -15.44
CA LYS A 38 -4.46 13.33 -14.32
C LYS A 38 -3.53 12.66 -13.31
N PHE A 39 -2.21 12.71 -13.49
CA PHE A 39 -1.24 12.10 -12.58
C PHE A 39 -0.38 13.13 -11.90
N GLU A 40 -0.36 13.11 -10.59
CA GLU A 40 0.56 13.89 -9.77
C GLU A 40 1.53 12.93 -9.05
N PHE A 41 2.83 13.15 -9.24
CA PHE A 41 3.86 12.43 -8.48
C PHE A 41 4.36 13.30 -7.33
N VAL A 42 4.29 12.76 -6.13
CA VAL A 42 4.81 13.39 -4.91
C VAL A 42 5.95 12.58 -4.35
N LYS A 43 7.15 13.16 -4.38
CA LYS A 43 8.33 12.51 -3.81
C LYS A 43 8.29 12.59 -2.29
N THR A 44 8.23 11.44 -1.63
CA THR A 44 8.30 11.34 -0.17
C THR A 44 8.82 9.98 0.28
N ASP A 45 9.57 9.95 1.37
CA ASP A 45 9.95 8.72 2.06
C ASP A 45 9.05 8.54 3.28
N LEU A 46 8.12 7.59 3.17
CA LEU A 46 7.13 7.32 4.24
C LEU A 46 7.75 6.78 5.53
N SER A 47 9.01 6.32 5.52
CA SER A 47 9.75 5.94 6.73
C SER A 47 10.39 7.13 7.44
N ASN A 48 10.47 8.30 6.80
CA ASN A 48 10.83 9.55 7.43
C ASN A 48 9.54 10.28 7.86
N PHE A 49 9.12 10.02 9.09
CA PHE A 49 7.80 10.46 9.58
C PHE A 49 7.64 11.98 9.62
N ASP A 50 8.67 12.72 10.02
CA ASP A 50 8.61 14.19 10.16
C ASP A 50 8.40 14.85 8.77
N SER A 51 9.21 14.48 7.78
CA SER A 51 9.08 15.03 6.45
C SER A 51 7.82 14.53 5.73
N SER A 52 7.48 13.25 5.84
CA SER A 52 6.30 12.70 5.19
C SER A 52 4.99 13.27 5.74
N LYS A 53 4.94 13.55 7.05
CA LYS A 53 3.79 14.19 7.69
C LYS A 53 3.48 15.56 7.06
N LEU A 54 4.50 16.39 6.88
CA LEU A 54 4.35 17.72 6.26
C LEU A 54 3.90 17.61 4.80
N ILE A 55 4.56 16.73 4.02
CA ILE A 55 4.26 16.57 2.59
C ILE A 55 2.85 16.05 2.38
N ILE A 56 2.43 15.01 3.13
CA ILE A 56 1.10 14.43 3.00
C ILE A 56 0.01 15.42 3.43
N ASP A 57 0.22 16.16 4.52
CA ASP A 57 -0.74 17.18 5.00
C ASP A 57 -0.94 18.28 3.95
N GLU A 58 0.12 18.70 3.27
CA GLU A 58 0.02 19.66 2.15
C GLU A 58 -0.74 19.07 0.95
N VAL A 59 -0.46 17.82 0.58
CA VAL A 59 -1.18 17.13 -0.50
C VAL A 59 -2.67 17.08 -0.21
N PHE A 60 -3.04 16.73 1.01
CA PHE A 60 -4.45 16.61 1.41
C PHE A 60 -5.15 17.97 1.44
N LYS A 61 -4.49 19.01 1.93
CA LYS A 61 -5.04 20.39 1.90
C LYS A 61 -5.29 20.90 0.49
N LYS A 62 -4.44 20.52 -0.48
CA LYS A 62 -4.59 20.90 -1.89
C LYS A 62 -5.65 20.08 -2.62
N ASN A 63 -5.97 18.87 -2.13
CA ASN A 63 -6.79 17.89 -2.83
C ASN A 63 -7.97 17.41 -1.94
N ALA A 64 -8.92 18.28 -1.66
CA ALA A 64 -10.07 17.98 -0.80
C ALA A 64 -11.03 16.91 -1.34
N ASN A 65 -10.94 16.56 -2.63
CA ASN A 65 -11.86 15.62 -3.30
C ASN A 65 -11.30 14.19 -3.41
N ILE A 66 -10.27 13.84 -2.64
CA ILE A 66 -9.78 12.45 -2.59
C ILE A 66 -10.84 11.58 -1.94
N SER A 67 -11.27 10.53 -2.62
CA SER A 67 -12.26 9.58 -2.13
C SER A 67 -11.72 8.15 -1.95
N THR A 68 -10.51 7.87 -2.43
CA THR A 68 -9.89 6.54 -2.36
C THR A 68 -8.45 6.64 -1.89
N PHE A 69 -8.16 5.99 -0.79
CA PHE A 69 -6.83 5.91 -0.19
C PHE A 69 -6.35 4.46 -0.27
N ILE A 70 -5.25 4.21 -0.98
CA ILE A 70 -4.65 2.88 -1.10
C ILE A 70 -3.28 2.91 -0.42
N LEU A 71 -3.20 2.39 0.78
CA LEU A 71 -2.00 2.35 1.60
C LEU A 71 -1.17 1.12 1.21
N ASN A 72 -0.33 1.29 0.17
CA ASN A 72 0.39 0.20 -0.49
C ASN A 72 1.88 0.12 -0.10
N ALA A 73 2.44 1.15 0.51
CA ALA A 73 3.87 1.20 0.80
C ALA A 73 4.33 -0.02 1.61
N GLY A 74 5.50 -0.55 1.25
CA GLY A 74 6.08 -1.67 1.96
C GLY A 74 7.40 -2.10 1.35
N ILE A 75 8.24 -2.67 2.20
CA ILE A 75 9.50 -3.31 1.85
C ILE A 75 9.47 -4.77 2.26
N TYR A 76 10.24 -5.59 1.56
CA TYR A 76 10.52 -6.96 1.90
C TYR A 76 12.03 -7.17 1.89
N ILE A 77 12.57 -7.54 3.03
CA ILE A 77 13.96 -7.93 3.22
C ILE A 77 13.91 -9.41 3.59
N PRO A 78 14.36 -10.34 2.72
CA PRO A 78 14.42 -11.76 3.07
C PRO A 78 15.33 -11.96 4.28
N ASP A 79 14.85 -12.66 5.28
CA ASP A 79 15.56 -12.84 6.54
C ASP A 79 15.31 -14.24 7.13
N SER A 80 16.25 -14.67 7.96
CA SER A 80 16.15 -15.90 8.75
C SER A 80 16.65 -15.62 10.17
N LEU A 81 16.42 -16.56 11.07
CA LEU A 81 16.90 -16.42 12.46
C LEU A 81 18.43 -16.24 12.53
N ASN A 82 19.16 -16.75 11.55
CA ASN A 82 20.63 -16.68 11.51
C ASN A 82 21.16 -15.32 11.03
N ASP A 83 20.39 -14.60 10.21
CA ASP A 83 20.77 -13.31 9.61
C ASP A 83 19.88 -12.14 10.05
N PHE A 84 18.95 -12.42 10.97
CA PHE A 84 18.11 -11.41 11.59
C PHE A 84 18.93 -10.32 12.29
N ASN A 85 18.53 -9.06 12.09
CA ASN A 85 19.06 -7.94 12.85
C ASN A 85 17.97 -6.91 13.16
N PHE A 86 18.18 -6.15 14.24
CA PHE A 86 17.22 -5.20 14.75
C PHE A 86 16.98 -4.02 13.79
N GLU A 87 18.00 -3.57 13.08
CA GLU A 87 17.88 -2.44 12.15
C GLU A 87 16.94 -2.77 10.98
N ASN A 88 17.05 -3.99 10.43
CA ASN A 88 16.13 -4.47 9.40
C ASN A 88 14.71 -4.62 9.96
N ALA A 89 14.57 -5.06 11.21
CA ALA A 89 13.28 -5.13 11.88
C ALA A 89 12.65 -3.73 11.98
N LYS A 90 13.41 -2.78 12.51
CA LYS A 90 12.99 -1.38 12.63
C LYS A 90 12.59 -0.81 11.27
N ALA A 91 13.44 -0.90 10.24
CA ALA A 91 13.16 -0.40 8.90
C ALA A 91 11.90 -1.03 8.28
N THR A 92 11.69 -2.34 8.51
CA THR A 92 10.50 -3.04 8.03
C THR A 92 9.24 -2.53 8.71
N PHE A 93 9.25 -2.40 10.04
CA PHE A 93 8.07 -1.92 10.78
C PHE A 93 7.82 -0.42 10.54
N ASP A 94 8.84 0.41 10.48
CA ASP A 94 8.70 1.83 10.14
C ASP A 94 8.00 2.00 8.79
N THR A 95 8.47 1.25 7.77
CA THR A 95 7.91 1.37 6.42
C THR A 95 6.56 0.66 6.27
N ASN A 96 6.43 -0.57 6.77
CA ASN A 96 5.24 -1.40 6.48
C ASN A 96 4.09 -1.14 7.44
N VAL A 97 4.35 -0.67 8.66
CA VAL A 97 3.35 -0.52 9.71
C VAL A 97 3.20 0.93 10.14
N LEU A 98 4.25 1.55 10.68
CA LEU A 98 4.12 2.89 11.26
C LEU A 98 3.78 3.95 10.22
N SER A 99 4.29 3.84 8.99
CA SER A 99 3.90 4.72 7.89
C SER A 99 2.40 4.64 7.56
N ILE A 100 1.79 3.46 7.73
CA ILE A 100 0.36 3.25 7.52
C ILE A 100 -0.45 3.94 8.63
N TYR A 101 -0.03 3.81 9.90
CA TYR A 101 -0.65 4.52 11.01
C TYR A 101 -0.58 6.05 10.82
N LEU A 102 0.59 6.58 10.44
CA LEU A 102 0.74 8.00 10.13
C LEU A 102 -0.20 8.44 8.99
N SER A 103 -0.29 7.64 7.93
CA SER A 103 -1.18 7.95 6.81
C SER A 103 -2.64 7.98 7.25
N ILE A 104 -3.08 7.04 8.09
CA ILE A 104 -4.45 6.99 8.63
C ILE A 104 -4.72 8.19 9.55
N GLU A 105 -3.77 8.58 10.41
CA GLU A 105 -3.89 9.78 11.25
C GLU A 105 -4.13 11.03 10.38
N LEU A 106 -3.34 11.18 9.31
CA LEU A 106 -3.44 12.34 8.41
C LEU A 106 -4.72 12.31 7.57
N ILE A 107 -5.17 11.14 7.12
CA ILE A 107 -6.45 10.98 6.44
C ILE A 107 -7.58 11.41 7.38
N LYS A 108 -7.62 10.87 8.60
CA LYS A 108 -8.63 11.21 9.60
C LYS A 108 -8.63 12.70 9.96
N LYS A 109 -7.46 13.34 9.98
CA LYS A 109 -7.33 14.78 10.29
C LYS A 109 -7.91 15.65 9.18
N ASN A 110 -7.75 15.28 7.91
CA ASN A 110 -8.06 16.12 6.75
C ASN A 110 -9.40 15.76 6.07
N PHE A 111 -9.96 14.61 6.37
CA PHE A 111 -11.20 14.12 5.73
C PHE A 111 -12.20 13.62 6.77
N GLU A 112 -13.44 14.04 6.64
CA GLU A 112 -14.57 13.46 7.38
C GLU A 112 -14.98 12.15 6.73
N LEU A 113 -14.43 11.03 7.24
CA LEU A 113 -14.60 9.72 6.64
C LEU A 113 -16.04 9.23 6.78
N ASN A 114 -16.63 8.87 5.64
CA ASN A 114 -17.98 8.33 5.54
C ASN A 114 -18.04 7.26 4.42
N SER A 115 -19.22 6.74 4.13
CA SER A 115 -19.42 5.67 3.14
C SER A 115 -18.98 6.00 1.71
N ASN A 116 -18.73 7.28 1.39
CA ASN A 116 -18.21 7.69 0.09
C ASN A 116 -16.68 7.51 -0.03
N TYR A 117 -16.00 7.24 1.08
CA TYR A 117 -14.57 7.02 1.09
C TYR A 117 -14.22 5.54 1.09
N THR A 118 -13.13 5.22 0.40
CA THR A 118 -12.52 3.88 0.42
C THR A 118 -11.13 3.97 1.03
N LEU A 119 -10.92 3.20 2.10
CA LEU A 119 -9.61 3.01 2.73
C LEU A 119 -9.15 1.57 2.50
N ALA A 120 -8.17 1.39 1.63
CA ALA A 120 -7.61 0.09 1.28
C ALA A 120 -6.21 -0.08 1.88
N ILE A 121 -6.00 -1.15 2.63
CA ILE A 121 -4.73 -1.47 3.28
C ILE A 121 -4.11 -2.68 2.59
N MET A 122 -2.89 -2.49 2.06
CA MET A 122 -2.15 -3.53 1.35
C MET A 122 -1.36 -4.40 2.34
N SER A 123 -1.89 -5.57 2.62
CA SER A 123 -1.22 -6.62 3.35
C SER A 123 -0.56 -7.64 2.41
N SER A 124 -0.62 -8.91 2.73
CA SER A 124 -0.11 -10.05 1.97
C SER A 124 -0.65 -11.34 2.54
N THR A 125 -0.72 -12.40 1.74
CA THR A 125 -0.95 -13.77 2.25
C THR A 125 0.11 -14.22 3.27
N ALA A 126 1.31 -13.62 3.25
CA ALA A 126 2.35 -13.83 4.27
C ALA A 126 1.96 -13.33 5.68
N GLY A 127 0.91 -12.51 5.80
CA GLY A 127 0.38 -12.06 7.10
C GLY A 127 -0.51 -13.09 7.80
N TYR A 128 -1.03 -14.11 7.10
CA TYR A 128 -1.89 -15.12 7.70
C TYR A 128 -1.13 -16.23 8.42
N LYS A 129 0.10 -16.51 7.99
CA LYS A 129 0.89 -17.61 8.53
C LYS A 129 2.37 -17.30 8.42
N GLY A 130 3.14 -17.68 9.45
CA GLY A 130 4.60 -17.59 9.42
C GLY A 130 5.17 -18.41 8.26
N LEU A 131 6.02 -17.77 7.45
CA LEU A 131 6.67 -18.36 6.29
C LEU A 131 8.19 -18.28 6.46
N PRO A 132 8.95 -19.26 5.87
CA PRO A 132 10.40 -19.17 5.81
C PRO A 132 10.85 -17.85 5.17
N LYS A 133 11.97 -17.30 5.61
CA LYS A 133 12.55 -16.03 5.14
C LYS A 133 11.61 -14.82 5.25
N SER A 134 10.74 -14.83 6.25
CA SER A 134 9.72 -13.79 6.44
C SER A 134 9.50 -13.46 7.92
N ILE A 135 10.57 -13.52 8.72
CA ILE A 135 10.49 -13.25 10.18
C ILE A 135 10.08 -11.80 10.44
N LEU A 136 10.51 -10.88 9.62
CA LEU A 136 10.16 -9.45 9.73
C LEU A 136 8.92 -9.10 8.92
N TYR A 137 8.88 -9.57 7.66
CA TYR A 137 7.81 -9.20 6.73
C TYR A 137 6.45 -9.78 7.13
N GLY A 138 6.40 -11.08 7.43
CA GLY A 138 5.15 -11.76 7.82
C GLY A 138 4.46 -11.06 8.99
N PRO A 139 5.12 -10.87 10.15
CA PRO A 139 4.54 -10.14 11.29
C PRO A 139 4.13 -8.70 10.95
N SER A 140 4.88 -7.98 10.11
CA SER A 140 4.48 -6.63 9.68
C SER A 140 3.18 -6.64 8.88
N LYS A 141 2.96 -7.67 8.05
CA LYS A 141 1.73 -7.84 7.28
C LYS A 141 0.56 -8.39 8.12
N ALA A 142 0.84 -9.22 9.13
CA ALA A 142 -0.15 -9.65 10.11
C ALA A 142 -0.69 -8.46 10.92
N ALA A 143 0.18 -7.52 11.31
CA ALA A 143 -0.24 -6.29 11.96
C ALA A 143 -1.23 -5.48 11.11
N LEU A 144 -1.03 -5.43 9.79
CA LEU A 144 -1.94 -4.73 8.87
C LEU A 144 -3.28 -5.45 8.65
N ILE A 145 -3.30 -6.79 8.71
CA ILE A 145 -4.56 -7.56 8.71
C ILE A 145 -5.38 -7.16 9.93
N ASN A 146 -4.79 -7.27 11.13
CA ASN A 146 -5.46 -6.94 12.38
C ASN A 146 -5.92 -5.47 12.42
N LEU A 147 -5.08 -4.53 11.94
CA LEU A 147 -5.44 -3.12 11.84
C LEU A 147 -6.66 -2.89 10.95
N ALA A 148 -6.68 -3.52 9.78
CA ALA A 148 -7.80 -3.37 8.84
C ALA A 148 -9.11 -3.94 9.42
N GLU A 149 -9.05 -5.09 10.09
CA GLU A 149 -10.18 -5.71 10.79
C GLU A 149 -10.69 -4.82 11.93
N ALA A 150 -9.78 -4.25 12.73
CA ALA A 150 -10.15 -3.35 13.83
C ALA A 150 -10.85 -2.09 13.30
N ILE A 151 -10.31 -1.44 12.25
CA ILE A 151 -10.94 -0.27 11.63
C ILE A 151 -12.32 -0.65 11.05
N LYS A 152 -12.43 -1.80 10.36
CA LYS A 152 -13.73 -2.25 9.82
C LYS A 152 -14.75 -2.50 10.92
N SER A 153 -14.33 -3.08 12.04
CA SER A 153 -15.20 -3.33 13.19
C SER A 153 -15.69 -2.04 13.86
N GLU A 154 -14.80 -1.04 13.97
CA GLU A 154 -15.13 0.26 14.59
C GLU A 154 -16.01 1.13 13.68
N MET A 155 -15.70 1.20 12.39
CA MET A 155 -16.40 2.05 11.42
C MET A 155 -17.69 1.42 10.87
N HIS A 156 -17.87 0.10 11.04
CA HIS A 156 -18.97 -0.67 10.47
C HIS A 156 -19.13 -0.41 8.95
N ASP A 157 -20.27 0.11 8.52
CA ASP A 157 -20.55 0.44 7.12
C ASP A 157 -20.38 1.93 6.80
N ASN A 158 -19.93 2.73 7.78
CA ASN A 158 -19.70 4.16 7.58
C ASN A 158 -18.44 4.48 6.76
N LEU A 159 -17.59 3.49 6.52
CA LEU A 159 -16.38 3.60 5.69
C LEU A 159 -16.20 2.32 4.88
N ASN A 160 -15.92 2.44 3.58
CA ASN A 160 -15.56 1.27 2.77
C ASN A 160 -14.12 0.85 3.06
N VAL A 161 -13.92 0.02 4.07
CA VAL A 161 -12.59 -0.53 4.42
C VAL A 161 -12.32 -1.77 3.60
N LYS A 162 -11.12 -1.84 3.00
CA LYS A 162 -10.65 -2.98 2.21
C LYS A 162 -9.31 -3.48 2.72
N LEU A 163 -9.23 -4.77 2.95
CA LEU A 163 -7.98 -5.50 3.17
C LEU A 163 -7.56 -6.15 1.84
N ILE A 164 -6.35 -5.88 1.38
CA ILE A 164 -5.82 -6.46 0.15
C ILE A 164 -4.68 -7.39 0.52
N CYS A 165 -4.85 -8.70 0.22
CA CYS A 165 -3.89 -9.76 0.57
C CYS A 165 -3.37 -10.50 -0.66
N PRO A 166 -2.50 -9.87 -1.48
CA PRO A 166 -1.94 -10.55 -2.65
C PRO A 166 -1.13 -11.78 -2.26
N GLY A 167 -1.19 -12.79 -3.13
CA GLY A 167 -0.19 -13.84 -3.18
C GLY A 167 1.10 -13.36 -3.83
N PHE A 168 1.77 -14.24 -4.60
CA PHE A 168 2.99 -13.85 -5.30
C PHE A 168 2.67 -12.98 -6.53
N VAL A 169 3.26 -11.79 -6.54
CA VAL A 169 3.19 -10.85 -7.66
C VAL A 169 4.61 -10.53 -8.12
N GLU A 170 4.85 -10.55 -9.42
CA GLU A 170 6.16 -10.27 -10.01
C GLU A 170 6.55 -8.80 -9.81
N THR A 171 7.28 -8.51 -8.75
CA THR A 171 7.70 -7.17 -8.36
C THR A 171 9.19 -7.17 -8.01
N PRO A 172 9.84 -6.00 -7.89
CA PRO A 172 11.20 -5.94 -7.36
C PRO A 172 11.35 -6.61 -5.99
N ALA A 173 10.32 -6.56 -5.15
CA ALA A 173 10.31 -7.20 -3.84
C ALA A 173 10.35 -8.74 -3.93
N THR A 174 9.66 -9.34 -4.89
CA THR A 174 9.62 -10.81 -5.04
C THR A 174 10.77 -11.38 -5.90
N LYS A 175 11.45 -10.54 -6.68
CA LYS A 175 12.61 -10.96 -7.50
C LYS A 175 13.80 -11.49 -6.67
N VAL A 176 13.87 -11.16 -5.39
CA VAL A 176 14.90 -11.64 -4.47
C VAL A 176 14.64 -13.07 -3.97
N ASN A 177 13.47 -13.64 -4.24
CA ASN A 177 13.13 -15.00 -3.85
C ASN A 177 13.86 -16.02 -4.74
N SER A 178 14.49 -17.01 -4.11
CA SER A 178 15.21 -18.11 -4.77
C SER A 178 14.38 -19.39 -4.92
N PHE A 179 13.11 -19.37 -4.56
CA PHE A 179 12.21 -20.51 -4.62
C PHE A 179 11.10 -20.31 -5.68
N LYS A 180 10.50 -21.42 -6.12
CA LYS A 180 9.37 -21.39 -7.05
C LYS A 180 8.16 -20.75 -6.36
N MET A 181 7.66 -19.67 -6.92
CA MET A 181 6.47 -18.96 -6.45
C MET A 181 5.22 -19.49 -7.18
N PRO A 182 4.34 -20.23 -6.49
CA PRO A 182 3.12 -20.73 -7.11
C PRO A 182 2.17 -19.58 -7.44
N TYR A 183 1.45 -19.72 -8.55
CA TYR A 183 0.43 -18.74 -8.99
C TYR A 183 0.98 -17.31 -9.11
N LEU A 184 2.24 -17.15 -9.53
CA LEU A 184 2.85 -15.85 -9.75
C LEU A 184 2.05 -15.06 -10.79
N MET A 185 1.52 -13.91 -10.38
CA MET A 185 0.76 -13.02 -11.28
C MET A 185 1.56 -11.76 -11.63
N SER A 186 1.19 -11.12 -12.71
CA SER A 186 1.78 -9.83 -13.08
C SER A 186 1.22 -8.69 -12.21
N PRO A 187 1.98 -7.59 -11.99
CA PRO A 187 1.46 -6.41 -11.30
C PRO A 187 0.19 -5.80 -11.95
N LYS A 188 0.11 -5.85 -13.29
CA LYS A 188 -1.05 -5.37 -14.03
C LYS A 188 -2.31 -6.20 -13.79
N GLU A 189 -2.15 -7.50 -13.67
CA GLU A 189 -3.24 -8.42 -13.34
C GLU A 189 -3.71 -8.19 -11.91
N ALA A 190 -2.79 -8.10 -10.95
CA ALA A 190 -3.11 -7.77 -9.57
C ALA A 190 -3.87 -6.43 -9.47
N ALA A 191 -3.39 -5.38 -10.16
CA ALA A 191 -4.05 -4.08 -10.17
C ALA A 191 -5.48 -4.13 -10.74
N ARG A 192 -5.70 -4.89 -11.83
CA ARG A 192 -7.04 -5.08 -12.40
C ARG A 192 -7.99 -5.79 -11.44
N ILE A 193 -7.53 -6.84 -10.76
CA ILE A 193 -8.32 -7.58 -9.77
C ILE A 193 -8.70 -6.64 -8.62
N ILE A 194 -7.73 -5.91 -8.08
CA ILE A 194 -7.96 -4.95 -6.99
C ILE A 194 -8.97 -3.89 -7.41
N TYR A 195 -8.76 -3.23 -8.55
CA TYR A 195 -9.68 -2.21 -9.05
C TYR A 195 -11.10 -2.76 -9.23
N SER A 196 -11.25 -3.96 -9.78
CA SER A 196 -12.56 -4.57 -10.05
C SER A 196 -13.35 -4.92 -8.79
N LYS A 197 -12.66 -5.04 -7.63
CA LYS A 197 -13.26 -5.48 -6.35
C LYS A 197 -13.33 -4.37 -5.29
N ILE A 198 -12.49 -3.36 -5.38
CA ILE A 198 -12.30 -2.37 -4.31
C ILE A 198 -13.58 -1.60 -3.95
N TYR A 199 -14.48 -1.41 -4.91
CA TYR A 199 -15.78 -0.74 -4.71
C TYR A 199 -16.95 -1.71 -4.55
N LYS A 200 -16.71 -3.01 -4.62
CA LYS A 200 -17.76 -4.04 -4.43
C LYS A 200 -17.95 -4.38 -2.95
N LYS A 201 -19.06 -5.02 -2.63
CA LYS A 201 -19.25 -5.62 -1.31
C LYS A 201 -18.15 -6.64 -1.01
N GLY A 202 -17.83 -6.81 0.27
CA GLY A 202 -16.75 -7.67 0.74
C GLY A 202 -15.60 -6.84 1.33
N PHE A 203 -14.96 -7.39 2.33
CA PHE A 203 -13.87 -6.73 3.07
C PHE A 203 -12.51 -7.07 2.47
N GLU A 204 -12.31 -8.31 2.09
CA GLU A 204 -11.01 -8.83 1.63
C GLU A 204 -10.96 -9.03 0.11
N ILE A 205 -9.77 -8.75 -0.47
CA ILE A 205 -9.46 -8.89 -1.90
C ILE A 205 -8.22 -9.74 -2.07
#